data_dc2f7a403ac646bc87afc0bca2fb058b
#
_entry.id   dc2f7a403ac646bc87afc0bca2fb058b
#
_cell.length_a   1.000
_cell.length_b   1.000
_cell.length_c   1.000
_cell.angle_alpha   90.00
_cell.angle_beta   90.00
_cell.angle_gamma   90.00
#
_symmetry.space_group_name_H-M   'P 1'
#
loop_
_entity.id
_entity.type
_entity.pdbx_description
1 polymer ?
#
loop_
_entity_poly.entity_id
_entity_poly.type
_entity_poly.pdbx_seq_one_letter_code
_entity_poly.pdbx_strand_id
1 'polypeptide(L)'
;MEEPLRTKLTILILALSIILSACGAPASGGAAPAVEGYITALATKDQAALISNSCADWEDDALIELDSFALVEVTVDGMSCTEAGADGDKTLVNCTGMLNMSYNGEPQSLDLADRTYEVVEQDGNWLVCGVR
;
A
#
# COMPACT_ATOMS: atom_id res chain seq x y z
N MET A 1 -24.36 -34.26 -47.51
CA MET A 1 -23.44 -34.74 -46.48
C MET A 1 -22.27 -33.79 -46.25
N GLU A 2 -22.48 -32.51 -46.24
CA GLU A 2 -21.41 -31.51 -46.08
C GLU A 2 -21.72 -30.47 -45.00
N GLU A 3 -22.12 -30.91 -43.81
CA GLU A 3 -22.46 -29.97 -42.78
C GLU A 3 -21.93 -30.20 -41.35
N PRO A 4 -20.91 -31.03 -41.08
CA PRO A 4 -20.38 -31.01 -39.71
C PRO A 4 -19.11 -30.17 -39.54
N LEU A 5 -18.47 -29.71 -40.62
CA LEU A 5 -17.18 -29.04 -40.51
C LEU A 5 -17.30 -27.55 -40.14
N ARG A 6 -18.35 -26.88 -40.63
CA ARG A 6 -18.61 -25.45 -40.33
C ARG A 6 -19.07 -25.24 -38.87
N THR A 7 -19.89 -26.14 -38.36
CA THR A 7 -20.40 -26.05 -36.98
C THR A 7 -19.31 -26.32 -35.97
N LYS A 8 -18.37 -27.22 -36.26
CA LYS A 8 -17.22 -27.48 -35.37
C LYS A 8 -16.22 -26.34 -35.37
N LEU A 9 -16.05 -25.65 -36.50
CA LEU A 9 -15.14 -24.51 -36.58
C LEU A 9 -15.69 -23.29 -35.86
N THR A 10 -17.00 -23.08 -35.88
CA THR A 10 -17.68 -21.96 -35.20
C THR A 10 -17.65 -22.15 -33.70
N ILE A 11 -17.77 -23.37 -33.20
CA ILE A 11 -17.67 -23.69 -31.75
C ILE A 11 -16.23 -23.55 -31.27
N LEU A 12 -15.23 -23.87 -32.10
CA LEU A 12 -13.83 -23.75 -31.72
C LEU A 12 -13.38 -22.28 -31.61
N ILE A 13 -13.95 -21.39 -32.40
CA ILE A 13 -13.65 -19.93 -32.36
C ILE A 13 -14.32 -19.27 -31.17
N LEU A 14 -15.48 -19.79 -30.71
CA LEU A 14 -16.18 -19.24 -29.55
C LEU A 14 -15.53 -19.63 -28.20
N ALA A 15 -14.76 -20.74 -28.19
CA ALA A 15 -14.08 -21.21 -26.97
C ALA A 15 -12.73 -20.53 -26.71
N LEU A 16 -12.20 -19.72 -27.62
CA LEU A 16 -10.89 -19.07 -27.50
C LEU A 16 -10.97 -17.63 -26.98
N SER A 17 -12.16 -17.15 -26.65
CA SER A 17 -12.38 -15.75 -26.21
C SER A 17 -12.45 -15.54 -24.70
N ILE A 18 -12.10 -16.51 -23.85
CA ILE A 18 -12.28 -16.42 -22.40
C ILE A 18 -10.96 -16.50 -21.62
N ILE A 19 -9.84 -16.15 -22.20
CA ILE A 19 -8.60 -16.08 -21.44
C ILE A 19 -7.88 -14.77 -21.70
N LEU A 20 -8.48 -13.63 -21.30
CA LEU A 20 -7.75 -12.38 -21.15
C LEU A 20 -8.41 -11.48 -20.10
N SER A 21 -8.54 -11.98 -18.88
CA SER A 21 -8.92 -11.13 -17.74
C SER A 21 -8.09 -11.49 -16.52
N ALA A 22 -6.81 -11.73 -16.70
CA ALA A 22 -5.83 -11.77 -15.61
C ALA A 22 -4.84 -10.64 -15.80
N CYS A 23 -5.31 -9.44 -16.11
CA CYS A 23 -4.55 -8.24 -15.86
C CYS A 23 -4.84 -7.85 -14.41
N GLY A 24 -3.78 -7.87 -13.61
CA GLY A 24 -3.72 -7.60 -12.23
C GLY A 24 -4.85 -6.74 -11.68
N ALA A 25 -5.52 -7.25 -10.65
CA ALA A 25 -6.29 -6.38 -9.81
C ALA A 25 -5.40 -5.18 -9.48
N PRO A 26 -5.83 -3.92 -9.71
CA PRO A 26 -5.13 -2.80 -9.12
C PRO A 26 -5.03 -3.15 -7.64
N ALA A 27 -3.85 -2.98 -7.06
CA ALA A 27 -3.69 -3.02 -5.63
C ALA A 27 -4.89 -2.28 -5.08
N SER A 28 -5.72 -2.92 -4.27
CA SER A 28 -7.02 -2.45 -3.84
C SER A 28 -6.88 -1.02 -3.36
N GLY A 29 -7.24 -0.08 -4.24
CA GLY A 29 -6.99 1.31 -4.02
C GLY A 29 -7.80 1.80 -2.83
N GLY A 30 -7.13 2.48 -1.92
CA GLY A 30 -7.72 3.10 -0.77
C GLY A 30 -6.64 3.78 0.05
N ALA A 31 -7.03 4.76 0.82
CA ALA A 31 -6.09 5.49 1.67
C ALA A 31 -5.50 4.58 2.75
N ALA A 32 -6.30 3.70 3.36
CA ALA A 32 -5.82 2.81 4.42
C ALA A 32 -4.76 1.81 3.93
N PRO A 33 -4.94 1.06 2.83
CA PRO A 33 -3.89 0.21 2.27
C PRO A 33 -2.62 0.97 1.90
N ALA A 34 -2.69 2.21 1.43
CA ALA A 34 -1.52 3.03 1.12
C ALA A 34 -0.69 3.31 2.39
N VAL A 35 -1.34 3.61 3.50
CA VAL A 35 -0.67 3.81 4.79
C VAL A 35 -0.05 2.51 5.30
N GLU A 36 -0.75 1.37 5.19
CA GLU A 36 -0.18 0.07 5.56
C GLU A 36 1.08 -0.25 4.74
N GLY A 37 1.06 0.06 3.43
CA GLY A 37 2.22 -0.06 2.55
C GLY A 37 3.38 0.84 2.98
N TYR A 38 3.10 2.10 3.34
CA TYR A 38 4.08 3.05 3.84
C TYR A 38 4.74 2.57 5.14
N ILE A 39 3.94 2.17 6.14
CA ILE A 39 4.44 1.65 7.41
C ILE A 39 5.27 0.38 7.22
N THR A 40 4.81 -0.52 6.33
CA THR A 40 5.54 -1.75 6.00
C THR A 40 6.89 -1.43 5.37
N ALA A 41 6.94 -0.44 4.46
CA ALA A 41 8.18 -0.01 3.82
C ALA A 41 9.17 0.58 4.84
N LEU A 42 8.70 1.36 5.82
CA LEU A 42 9.53 1.84 6.94
C LEU A 42 10.08 0.67 7.76
N ALA A 43 9.24 -0.28 8.17
CA ALA A 43 9.63 -1.41 9.01
C ALA A 43 10.64 -2.34 8.30
N THR A 44 10.46 -2.56 7.00
CA THR A 44 11.37 -3.39 6.18
C THR A 44 12.56 -2.62 5.62
N LYS A 45 12.60 -1.30 5.83
CA LYS A 45 13.62 -0.38 5.29
C LYS A 45 13.70 -0.41 3.76
N ASP A 46 12.55 -0.58 3.12
CA ASP A 46 12.43 -0.55 1.67
C ASP A 46 12.20 0.89 1.18
N GLN A 47 13.29 1.57 0.86
CA GLN A 47 13.27 2.96 0.38
C GLN A 47 12.44 3.11 -0.90
N ALA A 48 12.54 2.16 -1.83
CA ALA A 48 11.82 2.26 -3.10
C ALA A 48 10.31 2.14 -2.90
N ALA A 49 9.87 1.20 -2.05
CA ALA A 49 8.48 1.07 -1.67
C ALA A 49 7.98 2.29 -0.87
N LEU A 50 8.81 2.84 0.01
CA LEU A 50 8.46 4.04 0.77
C LEU A 50 8.18 5.24 -0.14
N ILE A 51 9.09 5.53 -1.08
CA ILE A 51 8.93 6.62 -2.04
C ILE A 51 7.70 6.38 -2.92
N SER A 52 7.45 5.16 -3.38
CA SER A 52 6.29 4.85 -4.22
C SER A 52 4.94 4.97 -3.48
N ASN A 53 4.94 4.95 -2.15
CA ASN A 53 3.77 5.19 -1.30
C ASN A 53 3.69 6.64 -0.78
N SER A 54 4.64 7.51 -1.15
CA SER A 54 4.71 8.90 -0.71
C SER A 54 4.40 9.86 -1.87
N CYS A 55 3.76 10.99 -1.59
CA CYS A 55 3.69 12.06 -2.57
C CYS A 55 5.03 12.81 -2.63
N ALA A 56 5.30 13.48 -3.75
CA ALA A 56 6.59 14.14 -4.00
C ALA A 56 6.97 15.16 -2.91
N ASP A 57 5.99 15.89 -2.38
CA ASP A 57 6.23 16.90 -1.33
C ASP A 57 6.56 16.29 0.04
N TRP A 58 6.31 15.00 0.22
CA TRP A 58 6.55 14.26 1.47
C TRP A 58 7.78 13.35 1.40
N GLU A 59 8.37 13.12 0.23
CA GLU A 59 9.47 12.16 0.05
C GLU A 59 10.67 12.44 0.95
N ASP A 60 11.06 13.71 1.09
CA ASP A 60 12.21 14.09 1.93
C ASP A 60 11.96 13.78 3.41
N ASP A 61 10.76 14.08 3.92
CA ASP A 61 10.36 13.76 5.31
C ASP A 61 10.27 12.24 5.52
N ALA A 62 9.73 11.51 4.57
CA ALA A 62 9.67 10.05 4.59
C ALA A 62 11.08 9.42 4.64
N LEU A 63 12.03 9.97 3.89
CA LEU A 63 13.43 9.50 3.92
C LEU A 63 14.11 9.82 5.26
N ILE A 64 13.84 10.98 5.86
CA ILE A 64 14.31 11.31 7.21
C ILE A 64 13.73 10.34 8.23
N GLU A 65 12.45 10.00 8.10
CA GLU A 65 11.81 9.00 8.96
C GLU A 65 12.47 7.62 8.78
N LEU A 66 12.69 7.19 7.55
CA LEU A 66 13.39 5.93 7.25
C LEU A 66 14.79 5.88 7.85
N ASP A 67 15.53 6.98 7.77
CA ASP A 67 16.88 7.10 8.33
C ASP A 67 16.89 6.91 9.85
N SER A 68 15.83 7.35 10.53
CA SER A 68 15.66 7.15 11.97
C SER A 68 15.55 5.67 12.36
N PHE A 69 15.12 4.81 11.44
CA PHE A 69 15.03 3.37 11.63
C PHE A 69 16.28 2.60 11.18
N ALA A 70 17.30 3.27 10.62
CA ALA A 70 18.45 2.61 9.99
C ALA A 70 19.16 1.63 10.91
N LEU A 71 19.30 1.97 12.20
CA LEU A 71 20.06 1.20 13.20
C LEU A 71 19.18 0.40 14.17
N VAL A 72 17.85 0.38 13.97
CA VAL A 72 16.94 -0.39 14.82
C VAL A 72 16.38 -1.59 14.05
N GLU A 73 16.16 -2.69 14.76
CA GLU A 73 15.33 -3.78 14.25
C GLU A 73 13.86 -3.42 14.48
N VAL A 74 13.03 -3.56 13.45
CA VAL A 74 11.62 -3.16 13.50
C VAL A 74 10.75 -4.34 13.12
N THR A 75 9.71 -4.57 13.93
CA THR A 75 8.63 -5.50 13.61
C THR A 75 7.29 -4.81 13.76
N VAL A 76 6.35 -5.14 12.90
CA VAL A 76 4.97 -4.63 12.94
C VAL A 76 4.08 -5.69 13.56
N ASP A 77 3.30 -5.32 14.58
CA ASP A 77 2.38 -6.21 15.25
C ASP A 77 0.96 -5.64 15.25
N GLY A 78 0.01 -6.44 14.76
CA GLY A 78 -1.42 -6.13 14.80
C GLY A 78 -1.84 -4.90 14.00
N MET A 79 -1.10 -4.51 12.95
CA MET A 79 -1.42 -3.33 12.15
C MET A 79 -2.76 -3.49 11.44
N SER A 80 -3.61 -2.48 11.60
CA SER A 80 -4.85 -2.30 10.86
C SER A 80 -5.14 -0.82 10.73
N CYS A 81 -5.31 -0.35 9.50
CA CYS A 81 -5.57 1.05 9.20
C CYS A 81 -6.99 1.26 8.70
N THR A 82 -7.59 2.38 9.06
CA THR A 82 -8.94 2.79 8.65
C THR A 82 -8.98 4.27 8.33
N GLU A 83 -9.82 4.64 7.38
CA GLU A 83 -10.10 6.05 7.10
C GLU A 83 -10.84 6.67 8.30
N ALA A 84 -10.39 7.86 8.72
CA ALA A 84 -10.87 8.55 9.91
C ALA A 84 -11.45 9.95 9.60
N GLY A 85 -11.76 10.22 8.34
CA GLY A 85 -12.31 11.50 7.89
C GLY A 85 -11.47 12.17 6.82
N ALA A 86 -11.69 13.46 6.63
CA ALA A 86 -11.00 14.26 5.62
C ALA A 86 -10.65 15.64 6.17
N ASP A 87 -9.59 16.22 5.63
CA ASP A 87 -9.15 17.59 5.90
C ASP A 87 -8.76 18.23 4.54
N GLY A 88 -9.70 18.99 3.97
CA GLY A 88 -9.56 19.51 2.62
C GLY A 88 -9.56 18.39 1.57
N ASP A 89 -8.51 18.33 0.78
CA ASP A 89 -8.27 17.30 -0.24
C ASP A 89 -7.58 16.04 0.31
N LYS A 90 -7.25 16.03 1.60
CA LYS A 90 -6.57 14.92 2.27
C LYS A 90 -7.56 14.00 2.95
N THR A 91 -7.42 12.72 2.74
CA THR A 91 -8.06 11.68 3.54
C THR A 91 -7.20 11.39 4.76
N LEU A 92 -7.82 11.39 5.93
CA LEU A 92 -7.13 11.05 7.18
C LEU A 92 -7.25 9.57 7.45
N VAL A 93 -6.14 8.95 7.84
CA VAL A 93 -6.07 7.53 8.16
C VAL A 93 -5.45 7.35 9.53
N ASN A 94 -6.13 6.60 10.38
CA ASN A 94 -5.61 6.15 11.66
C ASN A 94 -5.33 4.66 11.60
N CYS A 95 -4.28 4.25 12.29
CA CYS A 95 -3.91 2.84 12.39
C CYS A 95 -3.94 2.39 13.85
N THR A 96 -4.16 1.11 14.06
CA THR A 96 -3.92 0.42 15.33
C THR A 96 -2.78 -0.55 15.15
N GLY A 97 -2.16 -0.97 16.25
CA GLY A 97 -1.01 -1.85 16.25
C GLY A 97 0.24 -1.18 16.78
N MET A 98 1.32 -1.94 16.82
CA MET A 98 2.58 -1.51 17.42
C MET A 98 3.73 -1.68 16.42
N LEU A 99 4.62 -0.69 16.37
CA LEU A 99 5.97 -0.88 15.86
C LEU A 99 6.87 -1.24 17.05
N ASN A 100 7.30 -2.48 17.11
CA ASN A 100 8.26 -2.92 18.10
C ASN A 100 9.67 -2.77 17.52
N MET A 101 10.51 -2.04 18.23
CA MET A 101 11.86 -1.70 17.82
C MET A 101 12.87 -2.19 18.83
N SER A 102 14.05 -2.57 18.37
CA SER A 102 15.18 -2.90 19.22
C SER A 102 16.42 -2.15 18.75
N TYR A 103 17.03 -1.43 19.67
CA TYR A 103 18.31 -0.77 19.46
C TYR A 103 19.31 -1.26 20.49
N ASN A 104 20.41 -1.89 20.04
CA ASN A 104 21.43 -2.51 20.92
C ASN A 104 20.82 -3.44 22.00
N GLY A 105 19.73 -4.13 21.68
CA GLY A 105 19.04 -5.04 22.61
C GLY A 105 18.06 -4.35 23.57
N GLU A 106 17.92 -3.03 23.50
CA GLU A 106 16.92 -2.30 24.27
C GLU A 106 15.59 -2.21 23.49
N PRO A 107 14.49 -2.76 24.01
CA PRO A 107 13.20 -2.73 23.35
C PRO A 107 12.55 -1.37 23.48
N GLN A 108 11.96 -0.91 22.39
CA GLN A 108 11.09 0.27 22.32
C GLN A 108 9.83 -0.08 21.52
N SER A 109 8.74 0.61 21.79
CA SER A 109 7.49 0.42 21.06
C SER A 109 6.86 1.77 20.73
N LEU A 110 6.34 1.89 19.52
CA LEU A 110 5.54 3.01 19.05
C LEU A 110 4.12 2.51 18.80
N ASP A 111 3.13 3.12 19.47
CA ASP A 111 1.74 2.87 19.18
C ASP A 111 1.34 3.59 17.89
N LEU A 112 0.84 2.85 16.90
CA LEU A 112 0.39 3.43 15.64
C LEU A 112 -0.85 4.31 15.83
N ALA A 113 -1.61 4.13 16.90
CA ALA A 113 -2.77 4.96 17.23
C ALA A 113 -2.40 6.42 17.61
N ASP A 114 -1.15 6.67 17.95
CA ASP A 114 -0.66 8.02 18.27
C ASP A 114 -0.38 8.87 17.02
N ARG A 115 -0.60 8.31 15.81
CA ARG A 115 -0.33 8.96 14.54
C ARG A 115 -1.58 9.04 13.67
N THR A 116 -1.73 10.16 12.97
CA THR A 116 -2.70 10.32 11.89
C THR A 116 -1.96 10.57 10.58
N TYR A 117 -2.25 9.76 9.58
CA TYR A 117 -1.65 9.89 8.25
C TYR A 117 -2.56 10.71 7.34
N GLU A 118 -1.95 11.60 6.57
CA GLU A 118 -2.62 12.40 5.55
C GLU A 118 -2.35 11.78 4.18
N VAL A 119 -3.40 11.40 3.48
CA VAL A 119 -3.32 10.66 2.21
C VAL A 119 -4.07 11.41 1.13
N VAL A 120 -3.49 11.47 -0.06
CA VAL A 120 -4.08 12.12 -1.24
C VAL A 120 -4.13 11.12 -2.39
N GLU A 121 -5.21 11.15 -3.15
CA GLU A 121 -5.30 10.43 -4.41
C GLU A 121 -4.73 11.28 -5.55
N GLN A 122 -3.71 10.76 -6.22
CA GLN A 122 -3.07 11.40 -7.37
C GLN A 122 -2.98 10.40 -8.52
N ASP A 123 -3.58 10.72 -9.65
CA ASP A 123 -3.55 9.88 -10.86
C ASP A 123 -4.01 8.42 -10.61
N GLY A 124 -4.98 8.23 -9.73
CA GLY A 124 -5.50 6.92 -9.35
C GLY A 124 -4.66 6.17 -8.30
N ASN A 125 -3.61 6.79 -7.78
CA ASN A 125 -2.78 6.25 -6.70
C ASN A 125 -3.03 7.00 -5.39
N TRP A 126 -3.13 6.26 -4.31
CA TRP A 126 -3.20 6.82 -2.97
C TRP A 126 -1.80 6.94 -2.38
N LEU A 127 -1.42 8.16 -1.99
CA LEU A 127 -0.07 8.48 -1.54
C LEU A 127 -0.11 9.15 -0.17
N VAL A 128 0.80 8.78 0.72
CA VAL A 128 1.00 9.45 2.00
C VAL A 128 1.70 10.79 1.75
N CYS A 129 1.09 11.88 2.23
CA CYS A 129 1.56 13.24 2.07
C CYS A 129 1.80 13.96 3.40
N GLY A 130 1.73 13.26 4.50
CA GLY A 130 1.98 13.80 5.82
C GLY A 130 1.66 12.83 6.95
N VAL A 131 2.25 13.11 8.10
CA VAL A 131 1.99 12.42 9.38
C VAL A 131 1.88 13.49 10.48
N ARG A 132 0.89 13.39 11.33
CA ARG A 132 0.67 14.28 12.49
C ARG A 132 0.29 13.51 13.75
#